data_0594efb4d600177ed2a47ed448f74b03
#
_entry.id   0594efb4d600177ed2a47ed448f74b03
#
_cell.length_a   1.000
_cell.length_b   1.000
_cell.length_c   1.000
_cell.angle_alpha   90.00
_cell.angle_beta   90.00
_cell.angle_gamma   90.00
#
_symmetry.space_group_name_H-M   'P 1'
#
loop_
_entity.id
_entity.type
_entity.pdbx_description
1 polymer ?
#
loop_
_entity_poly.entity_id
_entity_poly.type
_entity_poly.pdbx_seq_one_letter_code
_entity_poly.pdbx_strand_id
1 'polypeptide(L)'
;FCLTLGLLAGGWCLFSLFPRRGLEVGWLPVTIHVLVLLLWYGLAALGGFVRMYLTSVQMGIKWRVLFLLFWWVPFVNLALAGKICRLVRREYDFETAKQELNVVRRQNEVCKTKYPILLVHGVFFRDRKYFNYWGRIPGELKRNGAEIFYGNQQSAAATPQSAQQLKERILEVCQETGSEKVNIIAHSKGGLESRWAVSQLGMAP
;
A
#
# COMPACT_ATOMS: atom_id res chain seq x y z
N PHE A 1 7.16 17.61 12.28
CA PHE A 1 8.25 17.62 13.28
C PHE A 1 9.47 18.40 12.77
N CYS A 2 10.07 18.07 11.61
CA CYS A 2 11.21 18.80 11.04
C CYS A 2 10.89 20.27 10.70
N LEU A 3 9.68 20.55 10.20
CA LEU A 3 9.23 21.91 9.89
C LEU A 3 9.04 22.75 11.18
N THR A 4 8.47 22.16 12.22
CA THR A 4 8.28 22.85 13.51
C THR A 4 9.61 23.12 14.22
N LEU A 5 10.55 22.17 14.21
CA LEU A 5 11.90 22.37 14.71
C LEU A 5 12.65 23.46 13.94
N GLY A 6 12.51 23.50 12.61
CA GLY A 6 13.10 24.54 11.78
C GLY A 6 12.53 25.92 12.09
N LEU A 7 11.22 26.05 12.33
CA LEU A 7 10.57 27.30 12.75
C LEU A 7 11.06 27.76 14.13
N LEU A 8 11.15 26.85 15.09
CA LEU A 8 11.64 27.19 16.43
C LEU A 8 13.10 27.59 16.43
N ALA A 9 13.95 26.83 15.72
CA ALA A 9 15.37 27.14 15.59
C ALA A 9 15.60 28.48 14.82
N GLY A 10 14.82 28.69 13.74
CA GLY A 10 14.86 29.92 12.97
C GLY A 10 14.37 31.13 13.75
N GLY A 11 13.29 30.99 14.52
CA GLY A 11 12.77 32.02 15.41
C GLY A 11 13.76 32.35 16.53
N TRP A 12 14.38 31.34 17.13
CA TRP A 12 15.42 31.55 18.15
C TRP A 12 16.65 32.26 17.60
N CYS A 13 17.10 31.87 16.40
CA CYS A 13 18.22 32.50 15.72
C CYS A 13 17.94 33.98 15.38
N LEU A 14 16.74 34.28 14.85
CA LEU A 14 16.30 35.67 14.62
C LEU A 14 16.24 36.46 15.92
N PHE A 15 15.68 35.88 16.98
CA PHE A 15 15.61 36.49 18.29
C PHE A 15 16.99 36.74 18.90
N SER A 16 17.96 35.85 18.69
CA SER A 16 19.35 36.01 19.15
C SER A 16 20.14 37.01 18.36
N LEU A 17 19.74 37.29 17.10
CA LEU A 17 20.33 38.32 16.24
C LEU A 17 19.79 39.73 16.54
N PHE A 18 18.64 39.86 17.22
CA PHE A 18 18.16 41.15 17.77
C PHE A 18 19.00 41.51 19.00
N PRO A 19 19.96 42.43 18.93
CA PRO A 19 20.96 42.56 19.96
C PRO A 19 20.43 43.31 21.18
N ARG A 20 20.95 42.91 22.32
CA ARG A 20 20.89 43.64 23.61
C ARG A 20 21.61 45.02 23.59
N ARG A 21 22.04 45.48 22.43
CA ARG A 21 22.69 46.79 22.22
C ARG A 21 21.96 47.43 21.06
N GLY A 22 21.39 48.60 21.25
CA GLY A 22 20.65 49.39 20.26
C GLY A 22 21.47 49.73 19.00
N LEU A 23 21.89 48.71 18.29
CA LEU A 23 22.71 48.76 17.10
C LEU A 23 21.86 48.48 15.86
N GLU A 24 22.10 49.23 14.82
CA GLU A 24 21.68 49.00 13.47
C GLU A 24 22.06 47.59 13.03
N VAL A 25 21.14 46.63 13.15
CA VAL A 25 21.34 45.30 12.55
C VAL A 25 21.34 45.53 11.06
N GLY A 26 22.50 45.42 10.44
CA GLY A 26 22.61 45.51 8.98
C GLY A 26 21.67 44.52 8.32
N TRP A 27 20.99 44.93 7.26
CA TRP A 27 20.03 44.09 6.51
C TRP A 27 20.63 42.78 5.98
N LEU A 28 21.96 42.73 5.82
CA LEU A 28 22.68 41.58 5.26
C LEU A 28 22.51 40.30 6.10
N PRO A 29 22.75 40.27 7.43
CA PRO A 29 22.55 39.02 8.21
C PRO A 29 21.08 38.58 8.26
N VAL A 30 20.14 39.53 8.26
CA VAL A 30 18.70 39.19 8.21
C VAL A 30 18.33 38.54 6.88
N THR A 31 18.79 39.12 5.76
CA THR A 31 18.56 38.57 4.42
C THR A 31 19.19 37.19 4.26
N ILE A 32 20.41 36.97 4.70
CA ILE A 32 21.05 35.65 4.66
C ILE A 32 20.24 34.63 5.45
N HIS A 33 19.79 35.02 6.65
CA HIS A 33 19.00 34.11 7.50
C HIS A 33 17.66 33.72 6.87
N VAL A 34 16.94 34.69 6.29
CA VAL A 34 15.71 34.45 5.55
C VAL A 34 15.95 33.51 4.35
N LEU A 35 17.02 33.73 3.59
CA LEU A 35 17.37 32.87 2.47
C LEU A 35 17.69 31.43 2.92
N VAL A 36 18.43 31.25 4.01
CA VAL A 36 18.72 29.92 4.59
C VAL A 36 17.44 29.24 5.03
N LEU A 37 16.52 29.95 5.68
CA LEU A 37 15.21 29.37 6.06
C LEU A 37 14.39 28.99 4.85
N LEU A 38 14.31 29.84 3.82
CA LEU A 38 13.59 29.51 2.58
C LEU A 38 14.19 28.29 1.88
N LEU A 39 15.50 28.19 1.83
CA LEU A 39 16.21 27.03 1.29
C LEU A 39 15.87 25.76 2.09
N TRP A 40 15.93 25.82 3.42
CA TRP A 40 15.60 24.70 4.30
C TRP A 40 14.16 24.22 4.11
N TYR A 41 13.19 25.14 4.11
CA TYR A 41 11.79 24.81 3.87
C TYR A 41 11.56 24.28 2.46
N GLY A 42 12.25 24.86 1.48
CA GLY A 42 12.19 24.37 0.09
C GLY A 42 12.68 22.93 -0.03
N LEU A 43 13.82 22.63 0.57
CA LEU A 43 14.36 21.24 0.58
C LEU A 43 13.47 20.26 1.34
N ALA A 44 12.92 20.66 2.49
CA ALA A 44 12.00 19.82 3.25
C ALA A 44 10.69 19.55 2.48
N ALA A 45 10.14 20.58 1.85
CA ALA A 45 8.95 20.45 1.01
C ALA A 45 9.21 19.56 -0.23
N LEU A 46 10.36 19.75 -0.89
CA LEU A 46 10.78 18.92 -2.02
C LEU A 46 10.96 17.46 -1.60
N GLY A 47 11.65 17.21 -0.50
CA GLY A 47 11.83 15.84 0.04
C GLY A 47 10.51 15.18 0.39
N GLY A 48 9.58 15.92 1.01
CA GLY A 48 8.23 15.45 1.28
C GLY A 48 7.46 15.13 0.01
N PHE A 49 7.55 15.98 -1.01
CA PHE A 49 6.90 15.78 -2.30
C PHE A 49 7.48 14.58 -3.05
N VAL A 50 8.80 14.44 -3.12
CA VAL A 50 9.48 13.30 -3.75
C VAL A 50 9.06 11.99 -3.07
N ARG A 51 9.07 11.97 -1.75
CA ARG A 51 8.60 10.78 -1.00
C ARG A 51 7.16 10.43 -1.34
N MET A 52 6.26 11.40 -1.29
CA MET A 52 4.85 11.23 -1.66
C MET A 52 4.69 10.71 -3.09
N TYR A 53 5.44 11.29 -4.03
CA TYR A 53 5.43 10.91 -5.45
C TYR A 53 5.89 9.47 -5.69
N LEU A 54 6.88 8.99 -4.94
CA LEU A 54 7.42 7.64 -5.08
C LEU A 54 6.58 6.59 -4.35
N THR A 55 5.98 6.93 -3.20
CA THR A 55 5.34 5.95 -2.32
C THR A 55 3.82 5.81 -2.50
N SER A 56 3.14 6.83 -3.06
CA SER A 56 1.68 6.76 -3.25
C SER A 56 1.30 5.69 -4.27
N VAL A 57 0.44 4.77 -3.87
CA VAL A 57 -0.08 3.69 -4.73
C VAL A 57 -1.21 4.20 -5.63
N GLN A 58 -2.04 5.12 -5.11
CA GLN A 58 -3.21 5.63 -5.83
C GLN A 58 -2.88 6.68 -6.90
N MET A 59 -1.66 7.25 -6.85
CA MET A 59 -1.27 8.30 -7.79
C MET A 59 -1.28 7.85 -9.26
N GLY A 60 -1.20 6.57 -9.57
CA GLY A 60 -1.19 6.04 -10.92
C GLY A 60 -0.12 6.66 -11.85
N ILE A 61 0.25 5.95 -12.90
CA ILE A 61 1.28 6.39 -13.86
C ILE A 61 0.89 7.70 -14.57
N LYS A 62 -0.41 7.88 -14.87
CA LYS A 62 -0.92 9.09 -15.57
C LYS A 62 -0.51 10.39 -14.87
N TRP A 63 -0.76 10.50 -13.58
CA TRP A 63 -0.47 11.73 -12.82
C TRP A 63 1.03 11.96 -12.63
N ARG A 64 1.81 10.88 -12.53
CA ARG A 64 3.27 10.95 -12.48
C ARG A 64 3.84 11.49 -13.79
N VAL A 65 3.40 10.95 -14.91
CA VAL A 65 3.85 11.40 -16.24
C VAL A 65 3.43 12.85 -16.52
N LEU A 66 2.18 13.21 -16.25
CA LEU A 66 1.69 14.58 -16.44
C LEU A 66 2.48 15.58 -15.60
N PHE A 67 2.79 15.26 -14.34
CA PHE A 67 3.59 16.15 -13.48
C PHE A 67 5.01 16.32 -14.03
N LEU A 68 5.66 15.25 -14.50
CA LEU A 68 7.00 15.33 -15.11
C LEU A 68 7.01 16.10 -16.44
N LEU A 69 5.98 15.94 -17.26
CA LEU A 69 5.89 16.66 -18.54
C LEU A 69 5.65 18.17 -18.38
N PHE A 70 4.87 18.55 -17.37
CA PHE A 70 4.45 19.95 -17.15
C PHE A 70 5.10 20.61 -15.95
N TRP A 71 6.17 20.02 -15.39
CA TRP A 71 6.83 20.53 -14.19
C TRP A 71 7.38 21.96 -14.37
N TRP A 72 7.77 22.33 -15.59
CA TRP A 72 8.33 23.62 -15.96
C TRP A 72 7.27 24.71 -16.23
N VAL A 73 5.99 24.36 -16.32
CA VAL A 73 4.88 25.31 -16.54
C VAL A 73 4.29 25.71 -15.18
N PRO A 74 4.56 26.94 -14.66
CA PRO A 74 4.33 27.28 -13.24
C PRO A 74 2.91 27.03 -12.75
N PHE A 75 1.89 27.52 -13.46
CA PHE A 75 0.50 27.41 -13.03
C PHE A 75 -0.04 25.98 -13.19
N VAL A 76 0.35 25.30 -14.26
CA VAL A 76 -0.04 23.90 -14.50
C VAL A 76 0.60 22.98 -13.46
N ASN A 77 1.88 23.17 -13.18
CA ASN A 77 2.61 22.45 -12.16
C ASN A 77 1.95 22.62 -10.77
N LEU A 78 1.61 23.85 -10.39
CA LEU A 78 0.96 24.14 -9.11
C LEU A 78 -0.41 23.45 -9.01
N ALA A 79 -1.20 23.49 -10.09
CA ALA A 79 -2.49 22.81 -10.16
C ALA A 79 -2.36 21.28 -10.05
N LEU A 80 -1.38 20.70 -10.78
CA LEU A 80 -1.07 19.27 -10.71
C LEU A 80 -0.58 18.86 -9.33
N ALA A 81 0.34 19.62 -8.73
CA ALA A 81 0.82 19.38 -7.36
C ALA A 81 -0.33 19.42 -6.36
N GLY A 82 -1.22 20.41 -6.45
CA GLY A 82 -2.40 20.50 -5.59
C GLY A 82 -3.37 19.33 -5.76
N LYS A 83 -3.50 18.80 -6.98
CA LYS A 83 -4.31 17.60 -7.25
C LYS A 83 -3.66 16.33 -6.69
N ILE A 84 -2.36 16.17 -6.88
CA ILE A 84 -1.58 15.07 -6.32
C ILE A 84 -1.67 15.08 -4.79
N CYS A 85 -1.46 16.22 -4.16
CA CYS A 85 -1.58 16.36 -2.70
C CYS A 85 -2.96 15.96 -2.19
N ARG A 86 -4.05 16.37 -2.86
CA ARG A 86 -5.41 15.95 -2.51
C ARG A 86 -5.64 14.46 -2.65
N LEU A 87 -5.10 13.84 -3.72
CA LEU A 87 -5.20 12.40 -3.94
C LEU A 87 -4.50 11.62 -2.83
N VAL A 88 -3.26 12.01 -2.52
CA VAL A 88 -2.44 11.36 -1.48
C VAL A 88 -3.04 11.57 -0.09
N ARG A 89 -3.60 12.75 0.19
CA ARG A 89 -4.30 12.99 1.45
C ARG A 89 -5.49 12.05 1.64
N ARG A 90 -6.30 11.85 0.61
CA ARG A 90 -7.40 10.87 0.64
C ARG A 90 -6.91 9.44 0.85
N GLU A 91 -5.80 9.08 0.21
CA GLU A 91 -5.16 7.77 0.42
C GLU A 91 -4.70 7.62 1.88
N TYR A 92 -4.06 8.64 2.43
CA TYR A 92 -3.60 8.67 3.82
C TYR A 92 -4.78 8.53 4.80
N ASP A 93 -5.83 9.33 4.63
CA ASP A 93 -7.01 9.31 5.48
C ASP A 93 -7.69 7.93 5.43
N PHE A 94 -7.80 7.33 4.24
CA PHE A 94 -8.34 5.99 4.05
C PHE A 94 -7.49 4.89 4.71
N GLU A 95 -6.17 4.91 4.50
CA GLU A 95 -5.29 3.90 5.08
C GLU A 95 -5.18 4.06 6.60
N THR A 96 -5.26 5.28 7.13
CA THR A 96 -5.28 5.53 8.58
C THR A 96 -6.57 4.98 9.20
N ALA A 97 -7.73 5.32 8.65
CA ALA A 97 -9.01 4.79 9.12
C ALA A 97 -9.06 3.25 9.05
N LYS A 98 -8.49 2.67 7.98
CA LYS A 98 -8.37 1.22 7.84
C LYS A 98 -7.45 0.61 8.91
N GLN A 99 -6.33 1.27 9.24
CA GLN A 99 -5.43 0.79 10.29
C GLN A 99 -6.11 0.81 11.66
N GLU A 100 -6.81 1.89 12.01
CA GLU A 100 -7.59 1.98 13.25
C GLU A 100 -8.65 0.87 13.33
N LEU A 101 -9.40 0.68 12.24
CA LEU A 101 -10.39 -0.39 12.15
C LEU A 101 -9.76 -1.78 12.29
N ASN A 102 -8.59 -2.01 11.71
CA ASN A 102 -7.87 -3.27 11.78
C ASN A 102 -7.31 -3.56 13.20
N VAL A 103 -6.94 -2.53 13.96
CA VAL A 103 -6.54 -2.70 15.36
C VAL A 103 -7.70 -3.25 16.18
N VAL A 104 -8.90 -2.67 16.03
CA VAL A 104 -10.11 -3.13 16.72
C VAL A 104 -10.51 -4.55 16.26
N ARG A 105 -10.43 -4.84 14.96
CA ARG A 105 -10.81 -6.14 14.39
C ARG A 105 -9.86 -7.28 14.74
N ARG A 106 -8.58 -7.00 14.99
CA ARG A 106 -7.59 -8.02 15.39
C ARG A 106 -8.01 -8.78 16.65
N GLN A 107 -8.61 -8.10 17.60
CA GLN A 107 -9.07 -8.72 18.84
C GLN A 107 -10.25 -9.67 18.62
N ASN A 108 -11.02 -9.45 17.56
CA ASN A 108 -12.25 -10.19 17.26
C ASN A 108 -12.05 -11.31 16.22
N GLU A 109 -10.86 -11.48 15.66
CA GLU A 109 -10.54 -12.50 14.64
C GLU A 109 -11.66 -12.66 13.57
N VAL A 110 -12.18 -11.53 13.06
CA VAL A 110 -13.40 -11.50 12.19
C VAL A 110 -13.31 -12.31 10.90
N CYS A 111 -12.10 -12.71 10.49
CA CYS A 111 -11.87 -13.56 9.32
C CYS A 111 -11.54 -15.01 9.68
N LYS A 112 -11.61 -15.37 10.97
CA LYS A 112 -11.43 -16.75 11.41
C LYS A 112 -12.61 -17.61 10.95
N THR A 113 -12.33 -18.63 10.18
CA THR A 113 -13.33 -19.57 9.66
C THR A 113 -13.09 -20.95 10.27
N LYS A 114 -14.13 -21.79 10.29
CA LYS A 114 -14.03 -23.18 10.81
C LYS A 114 -12.99 -23.99 10.03
N TYR A 115 -12.89 -23.76 8.73
CA TYR A 115 -11.98 -24.47 7.83
C TYR A 115 -10.99 -23.50 7.21
N PRO A 116 -9.76 -23.92 6.88
CA PRO A 116 -8.76 -23.06 6.25
C PRO A 116 -9.25 -22.54 4.90
N ILE A 117 -8.76 -21.38 4.50
CA ILE A 117 -9.12 -20.75 3.24
C ILE A 117 -8.06 -21.06 2.19
N LEU A 118 -8.47 -21.65 1.08
CA LEU A 118 -7.64 -21.91 -0.09
C LEU A 118 -7.89 -20.87 -1.17
N LEU A 119 -6.88 -20.08 -1.51
CA LEU A 119 -6.94 -19.09 -2.57
C LEU A 119 -6.54 -19.71 -3.89
N VAL A 120 -7.45 -19.67 -4.90
CA VAL A 120 -7.24 -20.27 -6.22
C VAL A 120 -7.20 -19.17 -7.27
N HIS A 121 -6.01 -18.93 -7.83
CA HIS A 121 -5.77 -17.86 -8.79
C HIS A 121 -6.29 -18.17 -10.22
N GLY A 122 -6.34 -17.15 -11.08
CA GLY A 122 -6.72 -17.26 -12.48
C GLY A 122 -5.55 -17.54 -13.43
N VAL A 123 -5.70 -17.14 -14.70
CA VAL A 123 -4.71 -17.32 -15.77
C VAL A 123 -3.52 -16.38 -15.58
N PHE A 124 -2.33 -16.77 -16.07
CA PHE A 124 -1.06 -16.01 -16.19
C PHE A 124 -0.21 -15.80 -14.95
N PHE A 125 -0.70 -16.01 -13.75
CA PHE A 125 0.11 -15.80 -12.56
C PHE A 125 0.20 -17.06 -11.71
N ARG A 126 1.40 -17.30 -11.16
CA ARG A 126 1.60 -18.20 -10.02
C ARG A 126 1.83 -17.34 -8.78
N ASP A 127 1.38 -17.81 -7.64
CA ASP A 127 1.65 -17.16 -6.35
C ASP A 127 3.14 -17.30 -6.00
N ARG A 128 3.97 -16.41 -6.58
CA ARG A 128 5.39 -16.31 -6.25
C ARG A 128 5.59 -15.32 -5.10
N LYS A 129 6.62 -15.56 -4.29
CA LYS A 129 6.94 -14.76 -3.11
C LYS A 129 6.95 -13.23 -3.36
N TYR A 130 7.31 -12.79 -4.57
CA TYR A 130 7.41 -11.36 -4.93
C TYR A 130 6.31 -10.86 -5.87
N PHE A 131 5.53 -11.75 -6.47
CA PHE A 131 4.42 -11.45 -7.38
C PHE A 131 3.21 -12.26 -6.97
N ASN A 132 2.55 -11.80 -5.91
CA ASN A 132 1.34 -12.43 -5.43
C ASN A 132 0.15 -11.95 -6.25
N TYR A 133 -0.57 -12.87 -6.88
CA TYR A 133 -1.81 -12.61 -7.60
C TYR A 133 -2.85 -11.84 -6.77
N TRP A 134 -2.93 -12.16 -5.50
CA TRP A 134 -3.92 -11.62 -4.57
C TRP A 134 -3.52 -10.29 -3.94
N GLY A 135 -2.33 -9.79 -4.21
CA GLY A 135 -1.82 -8.53 -3.67
C GLY A 135 -1.86 -8.47 -2.15
N ARG A 136 -2.59 -7.51 -1.60
CA ARG A 136 -2.68 -7.27 -0.14
C ARG A 136 -3.71 -8.15 0.58
N ILE A 137 -4.62 -8.81 -0.16
CA ILE A 137 -5.76 -9.54 0.40
C ILE A 137 -5.35 -10.63 1.40
N PRO A 138 -4.40 -11.55 1.10
CA PRO A 138 -4.02 -12.59 2.03
C PRO A 138 -3.43 -12.06 3.34
N GLY A 139 -2.64 -10.99 3.25
CA GLY A 139 -2.07 -10.33 4.43
C GLY A 139 -3.13 -9.75 5.36
N GLU A 140 -4.16 -9.12 4.80
CA GLU A 140 -5.28 -8.58 5.58
C GLU A 140 -6.13 -9.67 6.21
N LEU A 141 -6.43 -10.73 5.46
CA LEU A 141 -7.19 -11.87 5.99
C LEU A 141 -6.44 -12.56 7.14
N LYS A 142 -5.14 -12.81 6.99
CA LYS A 142 -4.29 -13.40 8.06
C LYS A 142 -4.23 -12.51 9.31
N ARG A 143 -4.12 -11.20 9.14
CA ARG A 143 -4.12 -10.25 10.27
C ARG A 143 -5.43 -10.28 11.07
N ASN A 144 -6.52 -10.68 10.44
CA ASN A 144 -7.85 -10.78 11.03
C ASN A 144 -8.23 -12.24 11.39
N GLY A 145 -7.27 -13.13 11.57
CA GLY A 145 -7.46 -14.48 12.09
C GLY A 145 -7.69 -15.59 11.05
N ALA A 146 -7.64 -15.29 9.75
CA ALA A 146 -7.81 -16.31 8.72
C ALA A 146 -6.56 -17.17 8.54
N GLU A 147 -6.75 -18.46 8.40
CA GLU A 147 -5.72 -19.40 7.97
C GLU A 147 -5.77 -19.54 6.44
N ILE A 148 -4.68 -19.12 5.74
CA ILE A 148 -4.67 -18.96 4.28
C ILE A 148 -3.64 -19.89 3.64
N PHE A 149 -4.10 -20.65 2.66
CA PHE A 149 -3.31 -21.47 1.76
C PHE A 149 -3.51 -21.04 0.29
N TYR A 150 -2.61 -21.51 -0.60
CA TYR A 150 -2.64 -21.19 -2.03
C TYR A 150 -2.80 -22.47 -2.85
N GLY A 151 -3.60 -22.39 -3.91
CA GLY A 151 -3.87 -23.52 -4.80
C GLY A 151 -2.66 -23.94 -5.62
N ASN A 152 -1.79 -22.98 -6.02
CA ASN A 152 -0.56 -23.20 -6.78
C ASN A 152 -0.70 -24.03 -8.05
N GLN A 153 -1.93 -24.21 -8.56
CA GLN A 153 -2.21 -24.96 -9.79
C GLN A 153 -1.59 -24.28 -11.02
N GLN A 154 -1.35 -25.04 -12.08
CA GLN A 154 -0.76 -24.51 -13.31
C GLN A 154 -1.78 -23.68 -14.09
N SER A 155 -1.60 -22.36 -14.10
CA SER A 155 -2.54 -21.40 -14.69
C SER A 155 -2.75 -21.53 -16.19
N ALA A 156 -1.77 -22.05 -16.94
CA ALA A 156 -1.82 -22.20 -18.40
C ALA A 156 -2.32 -23.58 -18.87
N ALA A 157 -2.46 -24.55 -17.95
CA ALA A 157 -2.94 -25.90 -18.30
C ALA A 157 -4.45 -25.91 -18.59
N ALA A 158 -4.93 -26.98 -19.21
CA ALA A 158 -6.37 -27.21 -19.40
C ALA A 158 -7.09 -27.33 -18.04
N THR A 159 -8.37 -26.91 -17.99
CA THR A 159 -9.16 -26.92 -16.74
C THR A 159 -9.18 -28.28 -16.03
N PRO A 160 -9.36 -29.43 -16.70
CA PRO A 160 -9.35 -30.74 -16.02
C PRO A 160 -8.00 -31.04 -15.36
N GLN A 161 -6.90 -30.71 -16.01
CA GLN A 161 -5.55 -30.94 -15.50
C GLN A 161 -5.25 -30.05 -14.28
N SER A 162 -5.60 -28.75 -14.36
CA SER A 162 -5.45 -27.82 -13.23
C SER A 162 -6.36 -28.19 -12.07
N ALA A 163 -7.58 -28.70 -12.35
CA ALA A 163 -8.51 -29.18 -11.34
C ALA A 163 -7.98 -30.41 -10.59
N GLN A 164 -7.27 -31.31 -11.30
CA GLN A 164 -6.61 -32.45 -10.66
C GLN A 164 -5.52 -32.01 -9.68
N GLN A 165 -4.66 -31.06 -10.09
CA GLN A 165 -3.65 -30.48 -9.20
C GLN A 165 -4.29 -29.77 -8.00
N LEU A 166 -5.41 -29.07 -8.24
CA LEU A 166 -6.17 -28.41 -7.17
C LEU A 166 -6.73 -29.43 -6.17
N LYS A 167 -7.27 -30.57 -6.65
CA LYS A 167 -7.70 -31.67 -5.78
C LYS A 167 -6.58 -32.17 -4.88
N GLU A 168 -5.40 -32.42 -5.45
CA GLU A 168 -4.22 -32.86 -4.68
C GLU A 168 -3.86 -31.83 -3.61
N ARG A 169 -3.86 -30.54 -3.98
CA ARG A 169 -3.56 -29.46 -3.03
C ARG A 169 -4.61 -29.33 -1.92
N ILE A 170 -5.89 -29.52 -2.21
CA ILE A 170 -6.95 -29.56 -1.19
C ILE A 170 -6.69 -30.67 -0.18
N LEU A 171 -6.36 -31.87 -0.65
CA LEU A 171 -6.08 -33.00 0.23
C LEU A 171 -4.84 -32.77 1.09
N GLU A 172 -3.78 -32.19 0.53
CA GLU A 172 -2.59 -31.79 1.27
C GLU A 172 -2.94 -30.81 2.39
N VAL A 173 -3.69 -29.73 2.07
CA VAL A 173 -4.11 -28.72 3.06
C VAL A 173 -4.96 -29.35 4.16
N CYS A 174 -5.87 -30.26 3.82
CA CYS A 174 -6.65 -31.01 4.81
C CYS A 174 -5.75 -31.83 5.74
N GLN A 175 -4.71 -32.47 5.20
CA GLN A 175 -3.74 -33.25 6.01
C GLN A 175 -2.87 -32.32 6.88
N GLU A 176 -2.35 -31.21 6.31
CA GLU A 176 -1.51 -30.24 7.01
C GLU A 176 -2.24 -29.61 8.21
N THR A 177 -3.54 -29.35 8.09
CA THR A 177 -4.34 -28.64 9.10
C THR A 177 -5.18 -29.56 9.99
N GLY A 178 -5.29 -30.85 9.66
CA GLY A 178 -6.22 -31.77 10.30
C GLY A 178 -7.69 -31.45 10.02
N SER A 179 -7.99 -30.64 9.02
CA SER A 179 -9.34 -30.21 8.69
C SER A 179 -10.01 -31.17 7.69
N GLU A 180 -11.31 -31.42 7.87
CA GLU A 180 -12.07 -32.27 6.95
C GLU A 180 -12.35 -31.59 5.61
N LYS A 181 -12.37 -30.25 5.58
CA LYS A 181 -12.79 -29.44 4.45
C LYS A 181 -11.92 -28.18 4.35
N VAL A 182 -12.00 -27.53 3.19
CA VAL A 182 -11.40 -26.19 2.95
C VAL A 182 -12.47 -25.23 2.41
N ASN A 183 -12.33 -23.95 2.73
CA ASN A 183 -13.09 -22.87 2.10
C ASN A 183 -12.32 -22.38 0.86
N ILE A 184 -12.92 -22.42 -0.33
CA ILE A 184 -12.26 -21.99 -1.56
C ILE A 184 -12.71 -20.58 -1.91
N ILE A 185 -11.72 -19.68 -2.09
CA ILE A 185 -11.92 -18.38 -2.72
C ILE A 185 -11.19 -18.40 -4.06
N ALA A 186 -11.94 -18.42 -5.14
CA ALA A 186 -11.41 -18.57 -6.48
C ALA A 186 -11.66 -17.32 -7.34
N HIS A 187 -10.73 -17.00 -8.23
CA HIS A 187 -10.89 -15.91 -9.19
C HIS A 187 -10.72 -16.42 -10.63
N SER A 188 -11.60 -15.93 -11.53
CA SER A 188 -11.53 -16.19 -12.97
C SER A 188 -11.50 -17.70 -13.28
N LYS A 189 -10.50 -18.18 -14.03
CA LYS A 189 -10.30 -19.60 -14.38
C LYS A 189 -10.24 -20.52 -13.15
N GLY A 190 -9.67 -20.03 -12.03
CA GLY A 190 -9.67 -20.79 -10.77
C GLY A 190 -11.06 -21.18 -10.29
N GLY A 191 -12.09 -20.37 -10.59
CA GLY A 191 -13.48 -20.71 -10.33
C GLY A 191 -13.97 -21.89 -11.17
N LEU A 192 -13.57 -22.00 -12.44
CA LEU A 192 -13.90 -23.13 -13.31
C LEU A 192 -13.20 -24.41 -12.83
N GLU A 193 -11.94 -24.30 -12.45
CA GLU A 193 -11.14 -25.41 -11.91
C GLU A 193 -11.71 -25.93 -10.59
N SER A 194 -12.10 -25.03 -9.70
CA SER A 194 -12.77 -25.40 -8.43
C SER A 194 -14.10 -26.09 -8.68
N ARG A 195 -14.93 -25.57 -9.59
CA ARG A 195 -16.19 -26.23 -9.96
C ARG A 195 -15.96 -27.63 -10.57
N TRP A 196 -14.93 -27.74 -11.42
CA TRP A 196 -14.56 -29.02 -12.01
C TRP A 196 -14.14 -30.04 -10.94
N ALA A 197 -13.29 -29.61 -9.99
CA ALA A 197 -12.86 -30.44 -8.87
C ALA A 197 -14.06 -30.94 -8.05
N VAL A 198 -15.00 -30.04 -7.73
CA VAL A 198 -16.21 -30.40 -6.98
C VAL A 198 -17.13 -31.35 -7.77
N SER A 199 -17.43 -31.06 -9.04
CA SER A 199 -18.45 -31.78 -9.81
C SER A 199 -17.95 -33.05 -10.48
N GLN A 200 -16.67 -33.11 -10.88
CA GLN A 200 -16.13 -34.22 -11.67
C GLN A 200 -15.12 -35.08 -10.92
N LEU A 201 -14.45 -34.51 -9.89
CA LEU A 201 -13.40 -35.23 -9.15
C LEU A 201 -13.82 -35.65 -7.74
N GLY A 202 -15.12 -35.56 -7.44
CA GLY A 202 -15.70 -36.02 -6.18
C GLY A 202 -15.29 -35.21 -4.95
N MET A 203 -14.95 -33.91 -5.14
CA MET A 203 -14.59 -33.02 -4.05
C MET A 203 -15.79 -32.21 -3.51
N ALA A 204 -17.01 -32.71 -3.70
CA ALA A 204 -18.21 -32.14 -3.10
C ALA A 204 -18.13 -32.20 -1.57
N PRO A 205 -18.67 -31.19 -0.84
CA PRO A 205 -18.60 -31.11 0.62
C PRO A 205 -19.49 -32.16 1.29
#